data_59d87b9f0058f4954132317897f538cb
#
_entry.id   59d87b9f0058f4954132317897f538cb
#
_cell.length_a   1.000
_cell.length_b   1.000
_cell.length_c   1.000
_cell.angle_alpha   90.00
_cell.angle_beta   90.00
_cell.angle_gamma   90.00
#
_symmetry.space_group_name_H-M   'P 1'
#
loop_
_entity.id
_entity.type
_entity.pdbx_description
1 polymer ?
#
loop_
_entity_poly.entity_id
_entity_poly.type
_entity_poly.pdbx_seq_one_letter_code
_entity_poly.pdbx_strand_id
1 'polypeptide(L)'
;MADILNNMIPVKRAGRQTVLFSNPPAIISSATVVGPMEGKGPLGPYFDMVLKDDTWGEDSWEKAERKMFEHTVRGAMDKVNLQSGGVDCLLGGDLLNQIISANFAARELKLPFLGLYGACSTMAESLLIGTMLIDGGYAGRVACIATSHFSTAERQYRNPLEMGGQTTPTAQRTVTGAGCSIAANPTLEGDRLYGNVFVTAGTIGKVTDLGI
;
A
#
# COMPACT_ATOMS: atom_id res chain seq x y z
N MET A 1 42.74 4.86 -6.64
CA MET A 1 41.91 3.70 -6.24
C MET A 1 41.62 3.69 -4.73
N ALA A 2 42.52 4.15 -3.87
CA ALA A 2 42.26 4.28 -2.43
C ALA A 2 41.21 5.36 -2.07
N ASP A 3 41.14 6.46 -2.81
CA ASP A 3 40.21 7.56 -2.54
C ASP A 3 38.76 7.24 -2.92
N ILE A 4 38.52 6.24 -3.77
CA ILE A 4 37.16 5.77 -4.14
C ILE A 4 36.59 4.91 -3.02
N LEU A 5 37.41 4.21 -2.26
CA LEU A 5 36.98 3.35 -1.16
C LEU A 5 36.63 4.15 0.12
N ASN A 6 37.17 5.34 0.28
CA ASN A 6 36.89 6.20 1.43
C ASN A 6 35.54 6.96 1.34
N ASN A 7 34.91 6.97 0.17
CA ASN A 7 33.58 7.56 -0.06
C ASN A 7 32.45 6.52 -0.15
N MET A 8 32.67 5.32 0.41
CA MET A 8 31.57 4.35 0.50
C MET A 8 30.44 4.93 1.36
N ILE A 9 29.27 5.07 0.76
CA ILE A 9 28.05 5.43 1.51
C ILE A 9 27.90 4.42 2.66
N PRO A 10 27.85 4.87 3.90
CA PRO A 10 27.73 3.96 5.04
C PRO A 10 26.49 3.09 4.89
N VAL A 11 26.64 1.80 5.16
CA VAL A 11 25.52 0.87 5.10
C VAL A 11 24.50 1.26 6.17
N LYS A 12 23.31 1.67 5.74
CA LYS A 12 22.20 2.09 6.63
C LYS A 12 21.50 0.86 7.23
N ARG A 13 22.17 0.11 8.10
CA ARG A 13 21.63 -1.12 8.67
C ARG A 13 21.96 -1.27 10.15
N ALA A 14 20.98 -1.82 10.90
CA ALA A 14 21.19 -2.34 12.24
C ALA A 14 21.01 -3.87 12.22
N GLY A 15 22.06 -4.61 12.54
CA GLY A 15 22.08 -6.06 12.40
C GLY A 15 21.92 -6.52 10.96
N ARG A 16 21.23 -7.66 10.76
CA ARG A 16 21.12 -8.30 9.44
C ARG A 16 19.89 -7.88 8.64
N GLN A 17 18.82 -7.43 9.29
CA GLN A 17 17.50 -7.29 8.68
C GLN A 17 16.95 -5.86 8.74
N THR A 18 17.36 -5.04 9.72
CA THR A 18 16.80 -3.71 9.90
C THR A 18 17.56 -2.67 9.08
N VAL A 19 16.81 -1.90 8.32
CA VAL A 19 17.28 -0.73 7.60
C VAL A 19 16.95 0.50 8.44
N LEU A 20 17.92 1.42 8.55
CA LEU A 20 17.76 2.70 9.24
C LEU A 20 17.73 3.82 8.20
N PHE A 21 16.84 4.78 8.38
CA PHE A 21 16.77 5.94 7.49
C PHE A 21 17.54 7.11 8.09
N SER A 22 18.48 7.67 7.32
CA SER A 22 19.29 8.82 7.75
C SER A 22 18.47 10.12 7.69
N ASN A 23 17.56 10.21 6.72
CA ASN A 23 16.60 11.28 6.55
C ASN A 23 15.19 10.67 6.59
N PRO A 24 14.64 10.40 7.78
CA PRO A 24 13.40 9.67 7.93
C PRO A 24 12.26 10.30 7.11
N PRO A 25 11.68 9.59 6.14
CA PRO A 25 10.54 10.11 5.38
C PRO A 25 9.33 10.32 6.28
N ALA A 26 8.54 11.36 5.98
CA ALA A 26 7.30 11.65 6.67
C ALA A 26 6.11 11.03 5.95
N ILE A 27 5.13 10.51 6.70
CA ILE A 27 3.80 10.20 6.16
C ILE A 27 3.00 11.49 6.20
N ILE A 28 2.72 12.05 5.03
CA ILE A 28 2.04 13.34 4.89
C ILE A 28 0.53 13.21 4.68
N SER A 29 0.06 12.05 4.22
CA SER A 29 -1.36 11.80 4.00
C SER A 29 -1.65 10.31 4.04
N SER A 30 -2.91 9.98 4.32
CA SER A 30 -3.46 8.65 4.14
C SER A 30 -4.93 8.71 3.74
N ALA A 31 -5.41 7.68 3.05
CA ALA A 31 -6.83 7.49 2.75
C ALA A 31 -7.20 6.02 2.79
N THR A 32 -8.48 5.77 3.10
CA THR A 32 -9.02 4.43 3.24
C THR A 32 -10.42 4.34 2.62
N VAL A 33 -10.66 3.26 1.88
CA VAL A 33 -11.99 2.88 1.38
C VAL A 33 -12.23 1.44 1.78
N VAL A 34 -13.38 1.13 2.36
CA VAL A 34 -13.69 -0.23 2.81
C VAL A 34 -15.08 -0.67 2.40
N GLY A 35 -15.29 -1.98 2.38
CA GLY A 35 -16.58 -2.60 2.12
C GLY A 35 -17.59 -2.46 3.27
N PRO A 36 -18.86 -2.86 3.03
CA PRO A 36 -19.91 -2.72 4.03
C PRO A 36 -19.71 -3.57 5.27
N MET A 37 -19.00 -4.69 5.17
CA MET A 37 -18.71 -5.55 6.33
C MET A 37 -17.67 -4.92 7.26
N GLU A 38 -16.63 -4.37 6.68
CA GLU A 38 -15.55 -3.69 7.40
C GLU A 38 -16.08 -2.43 8.10
N GLY A 39 -17.02 -1.73 7.44
CA GLY A 39 -17.71 -0.56 8.02
C GLY A 39 -18.56 -0.88 9.25
N LYS A 40 -19.00 -2.12 9.43
CA LYS A 40 -19.72 -2.58 10.63
C LYS A 40 -18.80 -2.96 11.78
N GLY A 41 -17.49 -3.05 11.52
CA GLY A 41 -16.49 -3.38 12.53
C GLY A 41 -16.18 -2.20 13.47
N PRO A 42 -15.38 -2.44 14.51
CA PRO A 42 -15.05 -1.41 15.51
C PRO A 42 -14.26 -0.22 14.92
N LEU A 43 -13.61 -0.41 13.79
CA LEU A 43 -12.88 0.64 13.07
C LEU A 43 -13.75 1.38 12.04
N GLY A 44 -15.01 0.98 11.85
CA GLY A 44 -15.92 1.58 10.87
C GLY A 44 -15.94 3.11 10.86
N PRO A 45 -16.06 3.79 12.02
CA PRO A 45 -16.10 5.25 12.09
C PRO A 45 -14.79 5.96 11.70
N TYR A 46 -13.68 5.24 11.60
CA TYR A 46 -12.35 5.80 11.31
C TYR A 46 -11.94 5.68 9.84
N PHE A 47 -12.69 4.93 9.02
CA PHE A 47 -12.44 4.87 7.58
C PHE A 47 -12.96 6.12 6.88
N ASP A 48 -12.23 6.60 5.89
CA ASP A 48 -12.63 7.79 5.12
C ASP A 48 -13.90 7.53 4.30
N MET A 49 -14.06 6.30 3.79
CA MET A 49 -15.23 5.90 3.03
C MET A 49 -15.62 4.44 3.32
N VAL A 50 -16.90 4.24 3.59
CA VAL A 50 -17.52 2.92 3.68
C VAL A 50 -18.49 2.75 2.51
N LEU A 51 -18.27 1.72 1.70
CA LEU A 51 -19.13 1.43 0.55
C LEU A 51 -20.49 0.89 1.01
N LYS A 52 -21.51 1.14 0.20
CA LYS A 52 -22.88 0.63 0.47
C LYS A 52 -23.01 -0.84 0.08
N ASP A 53 -22.28 -1.26 -0.95
CA ASP A 53 -22.22 -2.62 -1.46
C ASP A 53 -20.83 -2.95 -1.97
N ASP A 54 -20.55 -4.24 -2.23
CA ASP A 54 -19.24 -4.73 -2.61
C ASP A 54 -18.92 -4.49 -4.10
N THR A 55 -19.89 -4.12 -4.92
CA THR A 55 -19.68 -3.89 -6.36
C THR A 55 -19.42 -2.43 -6.70
N TRP A 56 -19.83 -1.53 -5.84
CA TRP A 56 -19.71 -0.08 -6.05
C TRP A 56 -20.21 0.39 -7.43
N GLY A 57 -21.26 -0.26 -7.92
CA GLY A 57 -21.86 0.04 -9.22
C GLY A 57 -21.09 -0.51 -10.42
N GLU A 58 -20.09 -1.33 -10.21
CA GLU A 58 -19.34 -2.03 -11.27
C GLU A 58 -19.96 -3.39 -11.60
N ASP A 59 -19.69 -3.91 -12.79
CA ASP A 59 -20.21 -5.18 -13.29
C ASP A 59 -19.34 -6.40 -12.89
N SER A 60 -18.20 -6.16 -12.26
CA SER A 60 -17.35 -7.22 -11.70
C SER A 60 -16.64 -6.75 -10.44
N TRP A 61 -16.26 -7.71 -9.60
CA TRP A 61 -15.55 -7.46 -8.36
C TRP A 61 -14.14 -6.91 -8.60
N GLU A 62 -13.47 -7.36 -9.66
CA GLU A 62 -12.14 -6.86 -10.05
C GLU A 62 -12.20 -5.38 -10.47
N LYS A 63 -13.27 -4.97 -11.15
CA LYS A 63 -13.50 -3.55 -11.48
C LYS A 63 -13.80 -2.74 -10.23
N ALA A 64 -14.59 -3.28 -9.30
CA ALA A 64 -14.84 -2.62 -8.02
C ALA A 64 -13.54 -2.45 -7.21
N GLU A 65 -12.69 -3.47 -7.15
CA GLU A 65 -11.39 -3.40 -6.48
C GLU A 65 -10.47 -2.37 -7.15
N ARG A 66 -10.40 -2.36 -8.47
CA ARG A 66 -9.67 -1.34 -9.23
C ARG A 66 -10.15 0.08 -8.88
N LYS A 67 -11.46 0.28 -8.86
CA LYS A 67 -12.08 1.58 -8.51
C LYS A 67 -11.75 1.99 -7.07
N MET A 68 -11.76 1.06 -6.12
CA MET A 68 -11.30 1.34 -4.75
C MET A 68 -9.84 1.77 -4.73
N PHE A 69 -8.97 1.08 -5.46
CA PHE A 69 -7.56 1.44 -5.57
C PHE A 69 -7.39 2.88 -6.07
N GLU A 70 -8.00 3.19 -7.23
CA GLU A 70 -7.92 4.53 -7.85
C GLU A 70 -8.44 5.62 -6.91
N HIS A 71 -9.61 5.41 -6.32
CA HIS A 71 -10.24 6.39 -5.44
C HIS A 71 -9.41 6.64 -4.18
N THR A 72 -8.82 5.59 -3.61
CA THR A 72 -8.01 5.70 -2.40
C THR A 72 -6.71 6.46 -2.65
N VAL A 73 -6.03 6.22 -3.78
CA VAL A 73 -4.83 7.00 -4.16
C VAL A 73 -5.20 8.47 -4.36
N ARG A 74 -6.26 8.75 -5.14
CA ARG A 74 -6.72 10.13 -5.36
C ARG A 74 -7.09 10.81 -4.05
N GLY A 75 -7.84 10.13 -3.19
CA GLY A 75 -8.23 10.66 -1.88
C GLY A 75 -7.05 11.01 -0.98
N ALA A 76 -5.99 10.18 -0.99
CA ALA A 76 -4.76 10.49 -0.26
C ALA A 76 -4.03 11.71 -0.85
N MET A 77 -4.00 11.85 -2.18
CA MET A 77 -3.40 13.00 -2.88
C MET A 77 -4.20 14.29 -2.64
N ASP A 78 -5.52 14.22 -2.72
CA ASP A 78 -6.42 15.37 -2.55
C ASP A 78 -6.32 15.99 -1.16
N LYS A 79 -6.16 15.17 -0.11
CA LYS A 79 -6.00 15.64 1.28
C LYS A 79 -4.79 16.58 1.46
N VAL A 80 -3.78 16.46 0.60
CA VAL A 80 -2.56 17.30 0.65
C VAL A 80 -2.40 18.16 -0.62
N ASN A 81 -3.48 18.31 -1.40
CA ASN A 81 -3.52 19.12 -2.62
C ASN A 81 -2.43 18.74 -3.65
N LEU A 82 -2.14 17.45 -3.80
CA LEU A 82 -1.22 16.95 -4.82
C LEU A 82 -1.97 16.62 -6.12
N GLN A 83 -1.41 17.08 -7.23
CA GLN A 83 -1.79 16.64 -8.57
C GLN A 83 -0.97 15.41 -8.99
N SER A 84 -1.32 14.75 -10.11
CA SER A 84 -0.62 13.54 -10.57
C SER A 84 0.90 13.70 -10.72
N GLY A 85 1.38 14.88 -11.11
CA GLY A 85 2.82 15.19 -11.17
C GLY A 85 3.47 15.44 -9.80
N GLY A 86 2.72 15.44 -8.72
CA GLY A 86 3.22 15.64 -7.36
C GLY A 86 3.67 14.36 -6.64
N VAL A 87 3.47 13.19 -7.26
CA VAL A 87 3.90 11.86 -6.76
C VAL A 87 4.84 11.27 -7.79
N ASP A 88 6.05 10.93 -7.39
CA ASP A 88 7.10 10.42 -8.29
C ASP A 88 6.89 8.95 -8.64
N CYS A 89 6.34 8.18 -7.71
CA CYS A 89 6.14 6.75 -7.86
C CYS A 89 4.96 6.25 -7.02
N LEU A 90 4.21 5.32 -7.60
CA LEU A 90 3.18 4.53 -6.94
C LEU A 90 3.72 3.12 -6.68
N LEU A 91 3.67 2.66 -5.45
CA LEU A 91 4.08 1.32 -5.02
C LEU A 91 2.89 0.59 -4.41
N GLY A 92 2.66 -0.62 -4.82
CA GLY A 92 1.61 -1.41 -4.21
C GLY A 92 1.10 -2.55 -5.07
N GLY A 93 0.01 -3.13 -4.63
CA GLY A 93 -0.60 -4.27 -5.31
C GLY A 93 -1.90 -4.70 -4.67
N ASP A 94 -2.45 -5.74 -5.25
CA ASP A 94 -3.66 -6.44 -4.81
C ASP A 94 -3.35 -7.92 -4.51
N LEU A 95 -4.37 -8.69 -4.17
CA LEU A 95 -4.21 -10.13 -3.88
C LEU A 95 -4.32 -11.00 -5.12
N LEU A 96 -4.70 -10.45 -6.27
CA LEU A 96 -4.95 -11.24 -7.46
C LEU A 96 -3.66 -11.67 -8.14
N ASN A 97 -3.72 -12.79 -8.84
CA ASN A 97 -2.60 -13.26 -9.63
C ASN A 97 -2.19 -12.19 -10.65
N GLN A 98 -0.88 -11.89 -10.71
CA GLN A 98 -0.28 -10.84 -11.53
C GLN A 98 -0.74 -9.41 -11.18
N ILE A 99 -1.30 -9.19 -9.97
CA ILE A 99 -1.75 -7.86 -9.49
C ILE A 99 -2.59 -7.10 -10.53
N ILE A 100 -3.61 -7.78 -11.06
CA ILE A 100 -4.37 -7.31 -12.22
C ILE A 100 -5.13 -6.01 -11.92
N SER A 101 -5.80 -5.91 -10.76
CA SER A 101 -6.54 -4.71 -10.37
C SER A 101 -5.61 -3.51 -10.21
N ALA A 102 -4.46 -3.70 -9.58
CA ALA A 102 -3.45 -2.65 -9.38
C ALA A 102 -2.84 -2.15 -10.70
N ASN A 103 -2.53 -3.05 -11.64
CA ASN A 103 -2.00 -2.66 -12.95
C ASN A 103 -2.98 -1.79 -13.73
N PHE A 104 -4.28 -2.16 -13.76
CA PHE A 104 -5.29 -1.36 -14.44
C PHE A 104 -5.52 -0.02 -13.73
N ALA A 105 -5.52 0.02 -12.40
CA ALA A 105 -5.63 1.25 -11.64
C ALA A 105 -4.44 2.19 -11.87
N ALA A 106 -3.22 1.67 -11.86
CA ALA A 106 -2.01 2.45 -12.12
C ALA A 106 -2.04 3.09 -13.53
N ARG A 107 -2.54 2.38 -14.53
CA ARG A 107 -2.75 2.90 -15.89
C ARG A 107 -3.69 4.11 -15.88
N GLU A 108 -4.82 4.03 -15.16
CA GLU A 108 -5.79 5.13 -15.09
C GLU A 108 -5.26 6.32 -14.27
N LEU A 109 -4.45 6.05 -13.25
CA LEU A 109 -3.80 7.10 -12.45
C LEU A 109 -2.68 7.81 -13.20
N LYS A 110 -2.09 7.18 -14.22
CA LYS A 110 -0.97 7.70 -15.03
C LYS A 110 0.25 8.06 -14.18
N LEU A 111 0.49 7.29 -13.12
CA LEU A 111 1.66 7.41 -12.26
C LEU A 111 2.71 6.35 -12.63
N PRO A 112 4.02 6.65 -12.52
CA PRO A 112 5.05 5.61 -12.56
C PRO A 112 4.74 4.55 -11.49
N PHE A 113 4.74 3.26 -11.86
CA PHE A 113 4.24 2.20 -10.99
C PHE A 113 5.25 1.08 -10.83
N LEU A 114 5.49 0.71 -9.57
CA LEU A 114 6.19 -0.51 -9.17
C LEU A 114 5.18 -1.44 -8.48
N GLY A 115 4.77 -2.47 -9.22
CA GLY A 115 3.84 -3.47 -8.71
C GLY A 115 4.51 -4.41 -7.73
N LEU A 116 3.88 -4.63 -6.58
CA LEU A 116 4.34 -5.52 -5.51
C LEU A 116 3.34 -6.65 -5.32
N TYR A 117 3.85 -7.86 -5.11
CA TYR A 117 3.02 -9.05 -4.89
C TYR A 117 3.42 -9.74 -3.58
N GLY A 118 3.17 -9.06 -2.48
CA GLY A 118 3.46 -9.54 -1.13
C GLY A 118 2.24 -10.05 -0.37
N ALA A 119 1.06 -10.11 -1.02
CA ALA A 119 -0.20 -10.43 -0.37
C ALA A 119 -0.41 -9.59 0.91
N CYS A 120 -0.52 -10.22 2.08
CA CYS A 120 -0.72 -9.53 3.36
C CYS A 120 0.42 -8.58 3.75
N SER A 121 1.61 -8.71 3.16
CA SER A 121 2.76 -7.83 3.42
C SER A 121 2.84 -6.62 2.49
N THR A 122 2.02 -6.55 1.43
CA THR A 122 2.14 -5.54 0.38
C THR A 122 2.18 -4.11 0.91
N MET A 123 1.35 -3.76 1.91
CA MET A 123 1.36 -2.41 2.48
C MET A 123 2.67 -2.10 3.21
N ALA A 124 3.16 -3.02 4.03
CA ALA A 124 4.43 -2.85 4.74
C ALA A 124 5.62 -2.84 3.78
N GLU A 125 5.58 -3.67 2.75
CA GLU A 125 6.59 -3.75 1.69
C GLU A 125 6.63 -2.45 0.87
N SER A 126 5.48 -1.93 0.45
CA SER A 126 5.40 -0.66 -0.29
C SER A 126 5.92 0.51 0.52
N LEU A 127 5.57 0.59 1.81
CA LEU A 127 6.10 1.62 2.71
C LEU A 127 7.61 1.50 2.89
N LEU A 128 8.14 0.29 3.09
CA LEU A 128 9.57 0.07 3.27
C LEU A 128 10.35 0.47 2.01
N ILE A 129 9.93 0.00 0.85
CA ILE A 129 10.60 0.32 -0.43
C ILE A 129 10.45 1.81 -0.74
N GLY A 130 9.25 2.38 -0.58
CA GLY A 130 8.99 3.79 -0.82
C GLY A 130 9.85 4.70 0.05
N THR A 131 9.99 4.38 1.34
CA THR A 131 10.85 5.14 2.25
C THR A 131 12.34 4.96 1.94
N MET A 132 12.77 3.78 1.46
CA MET A 132 14.13 3.59 0.93
C MET A 132 14.40 4.47 -0.29
N LEU A 133 13.45 4.59 -1.22
CA LEU A 133 13.59 5.44 -2.41
C LEU A 133 13.71 6.92 -2.02
N ILE A 134 12.94 7.36 -1.03
CA ILE A 134 12.98 8.75 -0.55
C ILE A 134 14.28 9.03 0.20
N ASP A 135 14.67 8.20 1.15
CA ASP A 135 15.91 8.36 1.93
C ASP A 135 17.17 8.18 1.05
N GLY A 136 17.04 7.45 -0.06
CA GLY A 136 18.08 7.30 -1.09
C GLY A 136 18.17 8.46 -2.09
N GLY A 137 17.20 9.38 -2.07
CA GLY A 137 17.15 10.51 -3.00
C GLY A 137 16.64 10.16 -4.40
N TYR A 138 16.03 8.98 -4.59
CA TYR A 138 15.46 8.54 -5.87
C TYR A 138 14.03 9.02 -6.11
N ALA A 139 13.33 9.43 -5.06
CA ALA A 139 12.00 10.00 -5.11
C ALA A 139 11.83 11.06 -4.01
N GLY A 140 11.03 12.07 -4.29
CA GLY A 140 10.62 13.07 -3.30
C GLY A 140 9.34 12.68 -2.59
N ARG A 141 8.38 12.09 -3.32
CA ARG A 141 7.08 11.61 -2.80
C ARG A 141 6.69 10.29 -3.42
N VAL A 142 6.25 9.37 -2.59
CA VAL A 142 5.82 8.02 -3.00
C VAL A 142 4.45 7.72 -2.41
N ALA A 143 3.52 7.28 -3.26
CA ALA A 143 2.25 6.72 -2.81
C ALA A 143 2.39 5.22 -2.60
N CYS A 144 2.03 4.74 -1.41
CA CYS A 144 2.11 3.34 -1.00
C CYS A 144 0.69 2.82 -0.77
N ILE A 145 0.27 1.75 -1.47
CA ILE A 145 -1.10 1.25 -1.43
C ILE A 145 -1.15 -0.27 -1.41
N ALA A 146 -2.15 -0.79 -0.71
CA ALA A 146 -2.57 -2.18 -0.83
C ALA A 146 -4.10 -2.24 -0.90
N THR A 147 -4.61 -3.17 -1.71
CA THR A 147 -6.04 -3.44 -1.83
C THR A 147 -6.35 -4.91 -1.75
N SER A 148 -7.58 -5.21 -1.43
CA SER A 148 -8.18 -6.52 -1.60
C SER A 148 -9.68 -6.39 -1.79
N HIS A 149 -10.28 -7.39 -2.42
CA HIS A 149 -11.72 -7.55 -2.46
C HIS A 149 -12.05 -8.97 -2.02
N PHE A 150 -12.98 -9.12 -1.08
CA PHE A 150 -13.36 -10.43 -0.54
C PHE A 150 -13.66 -11.44 -1.63
N SER A 151 -14.57 -11.10 -2.55
CA SER A 151 -15.03 -12.04 -3.57
C SER A 151 -13.96 -12.44 -4.57
N THR A 152 -13.11 -11.51 -5.02
CA THR A 152 -12.01 -11.82 -5.95
C THR A 152 -10.96 -12.70 -5.30
N ALA A 153 -10.58 -12.39 -4.06
CA ALA A 153 -9.58 -13.15 -3.32
C ALA A 153 -10.09 -14.55 -2.94
N GLU A 154 -11.32 -14.66 -2.43
CA GLU A 154 -11.89 -15.96 -2.06
C GLU A 154 -12.06 -16.86 -3.30
N ARG A 155 -12.52 -16.31 -4.42
CA ARG A 155 -12.63 -17.05 -5.68
C ARG A 155 -11.30 -17.62 -6.13
N GLN A 156 -10.23 -16.84 -6.03
CA GLN A 156 -8.91 -17.24 -6.50
C GLN A 156 -8.18 -18.19 -5.55
N TYR A 157 -8.29 -17.96 -4.24
CA TYR A 157 -7.45 -18.67 -3.27
C TYR A 157 -8.18 -19.71 -2.44
N ARG A 158 -9.47 -19.56 -2.20
CA ARG A 158 -10.25 -20.46 -1.34
C ARG A 158 -11.32 -21.25 -2.04
N ASN A 159 -11.57 -20.94 -3.28
CA ASN A 159 -12.42 -21.73 -4.19
C ASN A 159 -13.85 -22.07 -3.73
N PRO A 160 -14.51 -21.37 -2.80
CA PRO A 160 -15.88 -21.76 -2.48
C PRO A 160 -16.97 -20.95 -3.17
N LEU A 161 -16.71 -19.68 -3.56
CA LEU A 161 -17.77 -18.79 -4.03
C LEU A 161 -18.41 -19.24 -5.33
N GLU A 162 -17.64 -19.66 -6.32
CA GLU A 162 -18.15 -20.14 -7.61
C GLU A 162 -18.82 -21.52 -7.51
N MET A 163 -18.45 -22.30 -6.50
CA MET A 163 -19.01 -23.63 -6.24
C MET A 163 -20.18 -23.60 -5.26
N GLY A 164 -20.63 -22.42 -4.82
CA GLY A 164 -21.71 -22.27 -3.87
C GLY A 164 -21.37 -22.75 -2.46
N GLY A 165 -20.08 -22.91 -2.15
CA GLY A 165 -19.63 -23.31 -0.83
C GLY A 165 -19.92 -22.22 0.21
N GLN A 166 -20.46 -22.59 1.37
CA GLN A 166 -20.66 -21.69 2.48
C GLN A 166 -19.51 -21.75 3.45
N THR A 167 -18.98 -20.60 3.85
CA THR A 167 -17.99 -20.51 4.91
C THR A 167 -18.67 -20.65 6.28
N THR A 168 -17.99 -21.29 7.23
CA THR A 168 -18.47 -21.35 8.60
C THR A 168 -18.46 -19.94 9.22
N PRO A 169 -19.31 -19.66 10.24
CA PRO A 169 -19.29 -18.36 10.91
C PRO A 169 -17.97 -17.98 11.55
N THR A 170 -17.11 -18.98 11.82
CA THR A 170 -15.78 -18.80 12.43
C THR A 170 -14.65 -18.72 11.40
N ALA A 171 -14.95 -18.87 10.12
CA ALA A 171 -13.93 -18.76 9.06
C ALA A 171 -13.39 -17.33 8.97
N GLN A 172 -12.10 -17.22 8.74
CA GLN A 172 -11.49 -15.93 8.41
C GLN A 172 -12.02 -15.45 7.07
N ARG A 173 -12.28 -14.15 6.98
CA ARG A 173 -12.76 -13.48 5.78
C ARG A 173 -11.68 -12.54 5.26
N THR A 174 -11.46 -12.56 3.94
CA THR A 174 -10.63 -11.56 3.30
C THR A 174 -11.31 -10.19 3.36
N VAL A 175 -10.56 -9.16 3.61
CA VAL A 175 -11.05 -7.77 3.68
C VAL A 175 -11.42 -7.27 2.29
N THR A 176 -12.54 -6.54 2.19
CA THR A 176 -12.81 -5.67 1.05
C THR A 176 -12.38 -4.27 1.42
N GLY A 177 -11.30 -3.78 0.81
CA GLY A 177 -10.81 -2.45 1.13
C GLY A 177 -9.52 -2.08 0.44
N ALA A 178 -9.21 -0.80 0.51
CA ALA A 178 -7.99 -0.18 0.02
C ALA A 178 -7.45 0.80 1.06
N GLY A 179 -6.15 0.77 1.27
CA GLY A 179 -5.44 1.72 2.13
C GLY A 179 -4.25 2.31 1.40
N CYS A 180 -4.15 3.64 1.36
CA CYS A 180 -3.03 4.36 0.75
C CYS A 180 -2.40 5.30 1.77
N SER A 181 -1.07 5.40 1.74
CA SER A 181 -0.30 6.42 2.46
C SER A 181 0.67 7.10 1.51
N ILE A 182 0.83 8.42 1.63
CA ILE A 182 1.84 9.17 0.89
C ILE A 182 3.00 9.45 1.82
N ALA A 183 4.16 8.90 1.49
CA ALA A 183 5.43 9.20 2.12
C ALA A 183 6.16 10.28 1.32
N ALA A 184 6.82 11.21 2.02
CA ALA A 184 7.52 12.33 1.40
C ALA A 184 8.85 12.63 2.09
N ASN A 185 9.75 13.25 1.33
CA ASN A 185 10.94 13.87 1.91
C ASN A 185 10.53 15.09 2.73
N PRO A 186 10.82 15.14 4.05
CA PRO A 186 10.39 16.23 4.92
C PRO A 186 10.85 17.62 4.44
N THR A 187 12.01 17.71 3.79
CA THR A 187 12.55 18.99 3.30
C THR A 187 11.73 19.60 2.16
N LEU A 188 10.93 18.79 1.45
CA LEU A 188 10.06 19.27 0.37
C LEU A 188 8.72 19.80 0.88
N GLU A 189 8.32 19.43 2.08
CA GLU A 189 6.99 19.73 2.61
C GLU A 189 6.95 21.02 3.45
N GLY A 190 8.09 21.49 3.98
CA GLY A 190 8.15 22.70 4.80
C GLY A 190 7.11 22.67 5.92
N ASP A 191 6.28 23.70 6.00
CA ASP A 191 5.22 23.84 7.02
C ASP A 191 4.02 22.87 6.83
N ARG A 192 4.02 22.05 5.75
CA ARG A 192 2.96 21.06 5.48
C ARG A 192 3.12 19.75 6.26
N LEU A 193 4.10 19.63 7.12
CA LEU A 193 4.30 18.44 7.97
C LEU A 193 3.17 18.35 9.01
N TYR A 194 1.98 17.94 8.56
CA TYR A 194 0.85 17.67 9.42
C TYR A 194 1.07 16.34 10.13
N GLY A 195 1.24 16.40 11.47
CA GLY A 195 1.16 15.23 12.32
C GLY A 195 2.46 14.55 12.72
N ASN A 196 3.62 14.95 12.25
CA ASN A 196 4.94 14.44 12.72
C ASN A 196 5.08 12.91 12.74
N VAL A 197 4.51 12.20 11.78
CA VAL A 197 4.68 10.74 11.64
C VAL A 197 5.85 10.47 10.71
N PHE A 198 6.92 9.87 11.23
CA PHE A 198 8.11 9.56 10.46
C PHE A 198 8.38 8.06 10.45
N VAL A 199 8.83 7.56 9.30
CA VAL A 199 9.35 6.19 9.19
C VAL A 199 10.84 6.24 9.44
N THR A 200 11.28 5.80 10.60
CA THR A 200 12.69 5.89 11.03
C THR A 200 13.50 4.64 10.70
N ALA A 201 12.83 3.50 10.61
CA ALA A 201 13.43 2.22 10.32
C ALA A 201 12.41 1.24 9.72
N GLY A 202 12.92 0.20 9.07
CA GLY A 202 12.11 -0.92 8.62
C GLY A 202 12.87 -2.24 8.72
N THR A 203 12.18 -3.30 9.07
CA THR A 203 12.80 -4.64 9.20
C THR A 203 12.32 -5.54 8.05
N ILE A 204 13.26 -6.06 7.29
CA ILE A 204 13.00 -7.04 6.23
C ILE A 204 12.84 -8.41 6.87
N GLY A 205 11.70 -9.05 6.62
CA GLY A 205 11.41 -10.38 7.14
C GLY A 205 12.35 -11.46 6.59
N LYS A 206 12.40 -12.57 7.28
CA LYS A 206 13.13 -13.78 6.87
C LYS A 206 12.16 -14.92 6.72
N VAL A 207 12.20 -15.58 5.58
CA VAL A 207 11.50 -16.86 5.39
C VAL A 207 12.32 -17.94 6.06
N THR A 208 11.71 -18.72 6.94
CA THR A 208 12.36 -19.82 7.66
C THR A 208 11.45 -21.01 7.61
N ASP A 209 11.98 -22.15 7.18
CA ASP A 209 11.36 -23.45 7.33
C ASP A 209 11.70 -23.98 8.73
N LEU A 210 10.70 -24.26 9.53
CA LEU A 210 10.85 -24.81 10.87
C LEU A 210 10.74 -26.35 10.89
N GLY A 211 10.61 -26.98 9.71
CA GLY A 211 10.52 -28.43 9.58
C GLY A 211 9.22 -29.01 10.12
N ILE A 212 8.12 -28.27 10.02
CA ILE A 212 6.78 -28.69 10.47
C ILE A 212 6.11 -29.48 9.34
#